data_a3872371ceeb7f506bb53791c9e65ebb
#
_entry.id   a3872371ceeb7f506bb53791c9e65ebb
#
_cell.length_a   1.000
_cell.length_b   1.000
_cell.length_c   1.000
_cell.angle_alpha   90.00
_cell.angle_beta   90.00
_cell.angle_gamma   90.00
#
_symmetry.space_group_name_H-M   'P 1'
#
loop_
_entity.id
_entity.type
_entity.pdbx_description
1 polymer ?
#
loop_
_entity_poly.entity_id
_entity_poly.type
_entity_poly.pdbx_seq_one_letter_code
_entity_poly.pdbx_strand_id
1 'polypeptide(L)'
;MKISTAQFFSNSITQMQRQQTKVAQLQTQLGTGSQLVNPSDDASKASTINRLNSAIERQSVFSASLDAVESRLGIEEVALRSVNDLMQRVSQLTISAASDTLTAIDRKIVAAEIEGIRDELFNLANTQDFSGHYIFAGSKSTEPAFIKDEYNRVTYNGDYASMKVGVSENRDMTINNIGARVFSYVNRDPSSATFGASFTSNEIGGSPSPPAEWTVSNTQHVSGAVIAGFSSPEDDIYPEGSLGTDDPTVSSSSFATSITNNGYGTDEHALTMNTTATLDPYGIVRGPVLVAAEAKNISVGDRVSLSYKVPTNSDSADVMVYLLNTKTGESQPVVNNTLTADDAWHEIDISVDAYGDYKLVIVGGAYDADGDGSVNVNVQIGEVRVERPGEYQRADYFQVLDELLRDLGANDGDAIRKRLDEVGDLVDNNSIALSETAGRSATIASQKMVLEESQLRLRVMLSGEKDIDYSVAVTELSKEAMALEALQASFAKISQLSLFDYIR
;
A
#
# COMPACT_ATOMS: atom_id res chain seq x y z
N MET A 1 61.62 48.80 -61.01
CA MET A 1 60.17 49.10 -60.81
C MET A 1 59.26 47.93 -61.10
N LYS A 2 59.53 46.95 -61.97
CA LYS A 2 58.60 45.83 -62.32
C LYS A 2 58.26 44.90 -61.13
N ILE A 3 59.18 44.66 -60.19
CA ILE A 3 58.92 43.81 -59.02
C ILE A 3 57.95 44.49 -58.02
N SER A 4 58.07 45.81 -57.87
CA SER A 4 57.16 46.62 -57.02
C SER A 4 55.71 46.64 -57.52
N THR A 5 55.50 46.66 -58.81
CA THR A 5 54.17 46.71 -59.42
C THR A 5 53.45 45.34 -59.30
N ALA A 6 54.16 44.23 -59.57
CA ALA A 6 53.61 42.88 -59.38
C ALA A 6 53.23 42.59 -57.91
N GLN A 7 54.07 43.05 -57.04
CA GLN A 7 53.78 42.93 -55.59
C GLN A 7 52.55 43.75 -55.15
N PHE A 8 52.41 44.97 -55.71
CA PHE A 8 51.26 45.83 -55.49
C PHE A 8 49.97 45.16 -55.98
N PHE A 9 49.94 44.60 -57.19
CA PHE A 9 48.80 43.87 -57.72
C PHE A 9 48.45 42.64 -56.90
N SER A 10 49.45 41.89 -56.54
CA SER A 10 49.21 40.70 -55.65
C SER A 10 48.61 41.11 -54.31
N ASN A 11 49.13 42.16 -53.70
CA ASN A 11 48.59 42.67 -52.42
C ASN A 11 47.15 43.17 -52.55
N SER A 12 46.86 43.90 -53.69
CA SER A 12 45.51 44.42 -53.92
C SER A 12 44.48 43.31 -54.16
N ILE A 13 44.86 42.27 -54.94
CA ILE A 13 44.02 41.09 -55.14
C ILE A 13 43.76 40.40 -53.82
N THR A 14 44.79 40.17 -52.98
CA THR A 14 44.63 39.54 -51.66
C THR A 14 43.72 40.39 -50.79
N GLN A 15 43.81 41.68 -50.80
CA GLN A 15 42.95 42.58 -50.03
C GLN A 15 41.50 42.58 -50.55
N MET A 16 41.28 42.56 -51.86
CA MET A 16 39.96 42.42 -52.48
C MET A 16 39.31 41.05 -52.04
N GLN A 17 40.06 39.98 -52.14
CA GLN A 17 39.56 38.66 -51.70
C GLN A 17 39.18 38.64 -50.25
N ARG A 18 39.98 39.20 -49.34
CA ARG A 18 39.65 39.36 -47.94
C ARG A 18 38.36 40.16 -47.72
N GLN A 19 38.21 41.26 -48.49
CA GLN A 19 37.04 42.13 -48.43
C GLN A 19 35.78 41.42 -48.92
N GLN A 20 35.87 40.67 -50.03
CA GLN A 20 34.77 39.85 -50.53
C GLN A 20 34.34 38.77 -49.52
N THR A 21 35.31 38.09 -48.91
CA THR A 21 35.02 37.09 -47.88
C THR A 21 34.31 37.71 -46.68
N LYS A 22 34.73 38.91 -46.26
CA LYS A 22 34.10 39.62 -45.14
C LYS A 22 32.67 40.08 -45.43
N VAL A 23 32.43 40.58 -46.65
CA VAL A 23 31.08 40.92 -47.13
C VAL A 23 30.20 39.68 -47.22
N ALA A 24 30.67 38.56 -47.73
CA ALA A 24 29.93 37.29 -47.78
C ALA A 24 29.63 36.73 -46.38
N GLN A 25 30.58 36.86 -45.47
CA GLN A 25 30.38 36.47 -44.05
C GLN A 25 29.27 37.29 -43.37
N LEU A 26 29.32 38.65 -43.52
CA LEU A 26 28.30 39.55 -42.98
C LEU A 26 26.91 39.28 -43.57
N GLN A 27 26.85 38.98 -44.89
CA GLN A 27 25.60 38.58 -45.56
C GLN A 27 25.04 37.27 -44.96
N THR A 28 25.91 36.29 -44.71
CA THR A 28 25.50 35.02 -44.11
C THR A 28 25.06 35.22 -42.65
N GLN A 29 25.76 36.05 -41.86
CA GLN A 29 25.38 36.40 -40.50
C GLN A 29 24.02 37.11 -40.46
N LEU A 30 23.78 38.06 -41.38
CA LEU A 30 22.49 38.73 -41.52
C LEU A 30 21.37 37.77 -41.93
N GLY A 31 21.69 36.86 -42.86
CA GLY A 31 20.74 35.85 -43.35
C GLY A 31 20.38 34.80 -42.30
N THR A 32 21.32 34.42 -41.42
CA THR A 32 21.13 33.44 -40.34
C THR A 32 20.69 34.06 -39.01
N GLY A 33 20.85 35.38 -38.85
CA GLY A 33 20.62 36.07 -37.60
C GLY A 33 21.65 35.76 -36.50
N SER A 34 22.73 35.06 -36.85
CA SER A 34 23.75 34.60 -35.90
C SER A 34 25.08 35.33 -36.11
N GLN A 35 25.72 35.78 -35.01
CA GLN A 35 27.07 36.34 -35.06
C GLN A 35 28.12 35.31 -35.47
N LEU A 36 27.89 34.03 -35.09
CA LEU A 36 28.80 32.95 -35.39
C LEU A 36 28.22 32.08 -36.52
N VAL A 37 28.89 32.08 -37.70
CA VAL A 37 28.47 31.25 -38.81
C VAL A 37 29.11 29.87 -38.72
N ASN A 38 30.41 29.81 -38.46
CA ASN A 38 31.14 28.56 -38.29
C ASN A 38 31.80 28.53 -36.91
N PRO A 39 31.81 27.35 -36.22
CA PRO A 39 32.49 27.20 -34.93
C PRO A 39 33.98 27.55 -34.93
N SER A 40 34.62 27.50 -36.14
CA SER A 40 36.01 27.86 -36.35
C SER A 40 36.28 29.36 -36.30
N ASP A 41 35.26 30.21 -36.49
CA ASP A 41 35.40 31.66 -36.56
C ASP A 41 35.72 32.26 -35.19
N ASP A 42 35.10 31.68 -34.11
CA ASP A 42 35.40 31.96 -32.71
C ASP A 42 35.16 30.74 -31.85
N ALA A 43 36.20 29.97 -31.59
CA ALA A 43 36.11 28.72 -30.79
C ALA A 43 35.69 28.96 -29.34
N SER A 44 35.99 30.13 -28.76
CA SER A 44 35.60 30.49 -27.39
C SER A 44 34.08 30.74 -27.30
N LYS A 45 33.56 31.54 -28.24
CA LYS A 45 32.13 31.80 -28.37
C LYS A 45 31.35 30.51 -28.67
N ALA A 46 31.84 29.67 -29.61
CA ALA A 46 31.23 28.40 -29.96
C ALA A 46 31.14 27.48 -28.72
N SER A 47 32.19 27.41 -27.94
CA SER A 47 32.20 26.65 -26.67
C SER A 47 31.18 27.19 -25.65
N THR A 48 31.07 28.52 -25.53
CA THR A 48 30.08 29.14 -24.61
C THR A 48 28.67 28.91 -25.08
N ILE A 49 28.36 29.07 -26.38
CA ILE A 49 27.04 28.77 -26.96
C ILE A 49 26.65 27.29 -26.70
N ASN A 50 27.59 26.36 -26.95
CA ASN A 50 27.32 24.93 -26.70
C ASN A 50 27.04 24.64 -25.23
N ARG A 51 27.79 25.24 -24.29
CA ARG A 51 27.53 25.09 -22.85
C ARG A 51 26.16 25.65 -22.46
N LEU A 52 25.79 26.82 -22.98
CA LEU A 52 24.49 27.44 -22.72
C LEU A 52 23.35 26.59 -23.27
N ASN A 53 23.47 26.10 -24.51
CA ASN A 53 22.49 25.20 -25.09
C ASN A 53 22.31 23.92 -24.27
N SER A 54 23.41 23.27 -23.86
CA SER A 54 23.35 22.08 -23.03
C SER A 54 22.73 22.37 -21.66
N ALA A 55 22.95 23.54 -21.07
CA ALA A 55 22.34 23.95 -19.83
C ALA A 55 20.83 24.16 -20.01
N ILE A 56 20.40 24.83 -21.08
CA ILE A 56 18.98 25.04 -21.41
C ILE A 56 18.28 23.69 -21.65
N GLU A 57 18.92 22.78 -22.35
CA GLU A 57 18.38 21.45 -22.63
C GLU A 57 18.18 20.63 -21.36
N ARG A 58 19.17 20.61 -20.46
CA ARG A 58 19.03 19.96 -19.14
C ARG A 58 17.88 20.56 -18.33
N GLN A 59 17.76 21.89 -18.31
CA GLN A 59 16.65 22.53 -17.60
C GLN A 59 15.29 22.23 -18.24
N SER A 60 15.23 22.06 -19.56
CA SER A 60 14.02 21.65 -20.26
C SER A 60 13.57 20.24 -19.84
N VAL A 61 14.53 19.32 -19.65
CA VAL A 61 14.23 17.97 -19.11
C VAL A 61 13.67 18.05 -17.69
N PHE A 62 14.26 18.88 -16.83
CA PHE A 62 13.73 19.06 -15.48
C PHE A 62 12.33 19.70 -15.49
N SER A 63 12.07 20.66 -16.39
CA SER A 63 10.75 21.25 -16.55
C SER A 63 9.70 20.21 -16.95
N ALA A 64 10.00 19.36 -17.93
CA ALA A 64 9.11 18.29 -18.35
C ALA A 64 8.85 17.27 -17.23
N SER A 65 9.88 16.98 -16.42
CA SER A 65 9.74 16.11 -15.25
C SER A 65 8.82 16.73 -14.19
N LEU A 66 8.96 18.03 -13.92
CA LEU A 66 8.11 18.76 -12.99
C LEU A 66 6.66 18.83 -13.47
N ASP A 67 6.42 19.03 -14.77
CA ASP A 67 5.07 19.03 -15.35
C ASP A 67 4.38 17.66 -15.17
N ALA A 68 5.10 16.57 -15.37
CA ALA A 68 4.59 15.22 -15.15
C ALA A 68 4.25 14.95 -13.69
N VAL A 69 5.12 15.41 -12.78
CA VAL A 69 4.90 15.26 -11.33
C VAL A 69 3.73 16.13 -10.87
N GLU A 70 3.62 17.37 -11.32
CA GLU A 70 2.50 18.28 -11.01
C GLU A 70 1.17 17.65 -11.42
N SER A 71 1.10 17.10 -12.63
CA SER A 71 -0.08 16.39 -13.13
C SER A 71 -0.46 15.20 -12.24
N ARG A 72 0.52 14.38 -11.84
CA ARG A 72 0.30 13.22 -10.97
C ARG A 72 -0.19 13.64 -9.57
N LEU A 73 0.47 14.63 -8.96
CA LEU A 73 0.04 15.14 -7.64
C LEU A 73 -1.33 15.81 -7.70
N GLY A 74 -1.70 16.43 -8.81
CA GLY A 74 -3.05 16.98 -9.01
C GLY A 74 -4.13 15.89 -8.98
N ILE A 75 -3.88 14.73 -9.62
CA ILE A 75 -4.79 13.57 -9.56
C ILE A 75 -4.87 13.05 -8.13
N GLU A 76 -3.72 12.90 -7.47
CA GLU A 76 -3.64 12.42 -6.09
C GLU A 76 -4.40 13.36 -5.13
N GLU A 77 -4.23 14.66 -5.27
CA GLU A 77 -4.92 15.66 -4.46
C GLU A 77 -6.44 15.58 -4.62
N VAL A 78 -6.93 15.41 -5.85
CA VAL A 78 -8.37 15.24 -6.12
C VAL A 78 -8.89 13.96 -5.48
N ALA A 79 -8.16 12.84 -5.62
CA ALA A 79 -8.54 11.58 -5.00
C ALA A 79 -8.59 11.70 -3.47
N LEU A 80 -7.57 12.30 -2.84
CA LEU A 80 -7.50 12.49 -1.40
C LEU A 80 -8.58 13.44 -0.86
N ARG A 81 -8.95 14.47 -1.61
CA ARG A 81 -10.09 15.33 -1.25
C ARG A 81 -11.40 14.54 -1.25
N SER A 82 -11.64 13.74 -2.30
CA SER A 82 -12.82 12.90 -2.36
C SER A 82 -12.86 11.88 -1.22
N VAL A 83 -11.72 11.26 -0.88
CA VAL A 83 -11.60 10.37 0.28
C VAL A 83 -11.95 11.13 1.57
N ASN A 84 -11.44 12.36 1.74
CA ASN A 84 -11.72 13.17 2.92
C ASN A 84 -13.22 13.50 3.06
N ASP A 85 -13.86 13.88 1.97
CA ASP A 85 -15.30 14.20 1.95
C ASP A 85 -16.15 12.97 2.29
N LEU A 86 -15.82 11.81 1.73
CA LEU A 86 -16.49 10.55 2.02
C LEU A 86 -16.27 10.12 3.47
N MET A 87 -15.07 10.25 4.00
CA MET A 87 -14.78 9.90 5.40
C MET A 87 -15.44 10.84 6.39
N GLN A 88 -15.56 12.13 6.09
CA GLN A 88 -16.37 13.04 6.88
C GLN A 88 -17.84 12.63 6.88
N ARG A 89 -18.35 12.12 5.75
CA ARG A 89 -19.69 11.56 5.68
C ARG A 89 -19.84 10.30 6.52
N VAL A 90 -18.87 9.38 6.47
CA VAL A 90 -18.83 8.20 7.36
C VAL A 90 -18.85 8.62 8.83
N SER A 91 -18.04 9.60 9.22
CA SER A 91 -18.01 10.12 10.58
C SER A 91 -19.37 10.66 11.03
N GLN A 92 -20.05 11.46 10.19
CA GLN A 92 -21.39 11.97 10.48
C GLN A 92 -22.43 10.86 10.64
N LEU A 93 -22.38 9.85 9.77
CA LEU A 93 -23.26 8.69 9.81
C LEU A 93 -23.01 7.87 11.07
N THR A 94 -21.73 7.67 11.45
CA THR A 94 -21.35 6.93 12.65
C THR A 94 -21.80 7.67 13.91
N ILE A 95 -21.63 8.99 14.00
CA ILE A 95 -22.16 9.80 15.10
C ILE A 95 -23.68 9.67 15.23
N SER A 96 -24.39 9.73 14.09
CA SER A 96 -25.83 9.54 14.07
C SER A 96 -26.21 8.14 14.57
N ALA A 97 -25.54 7.10 14.06
CA ALA A 97 -25.80 5.70 14.39
C ALA A 97 -25.47 5.34 15.84
N ALA A 98 -24.53 6.07 16.47
CA ALA A 98 -24.17 5.89 17.87
C ALA A 98 -25.28 6.33 18.85
N SER A 99 -26.31 7.02 18.36
CA SER A 99 -27.44 7.47 19.19
C SER A 99 -28.33 6.30 19.61
N ASP A 100 -28.67 6.24 20.89
CA ASP A 100 -29.56 5.21 21.45
C ASP A 100 -31.03 5.38 20.97
N THR A 101 -31.35 6.46 20.28
CA THR A 101 -32.68 6.70 19.74
C THR A 101 -32.91 6.03 18.38
N LEU A 102 -31.87 5.59 17.70
CA LEU A 102 -31.97 4.90 16.41
C LEU A 102 -32.43 3.45 16.60
N THR A 103 -33.33 3.03 15.73
CA THR A 103 -33.78 1.63 15.68
C THR A 103 -32.78 0.76 14.90
N ALA A 104 -32.88 -0.57 15.07
CA ALA A 104 -32.09 -1.52 14.29
C ALA A 104 -32.30 -1.38 12.77
N ILE A 105 -33.50 -0.94 12.35
CA ILE A 105 -33.80 -0.69 10.92
C ILE A 105 -33.06 0.54 10.44
N ASP A 106 -33.06 1.61 11.22
CA ASP A 106 -32.36 2.85 10.85
C ASP A 106 -30.85 2.62 10.75
N ARG A 107 -30.26 1.86 11.69
CA ARG A 107 -28.84 1.47 11.65
C ARG A 107 -28.51 0.63 10.41
N LYS A 108 -29.39 -0.25 9.95
CA LYS A 108 -29.20 -1.00 8.70
C LYS A 108 -29.23 -0.09 7.46
N ILE A 109 -30.05 0.97 7.47
CA ILE A 109 -30.05 1.97 6.38
C ILE A 109 -28.73 2.72 6.36
N VAL A 110 -28.23 3.14 7.52
CA VAL A 110 -26.91 3.76 7.66
C VAL A 110 -25.80 2.81 7.19
N ALA A 111 -25.87 1.53 7.55
CA ALA A 111 -24.91 0.54 7.09
C ALA A 111 -24.89 0.43 5.56
N ALA A 112 -26.03 0.40 4.89
CA ALA A 112 -26.08 0.35 3.42
C ALA A 112 -25.45 1.60 2.76
N GLU A 113 -25.61 2.78 3.37
CA GLU A 113 -24.92 4.00 2.88
C GLU A 113 -23.41 3.90 3.07
N ILE A 114 -22.94 3.45 4.24
CA ILE A 114 -21.50 3.30 4.52
C ILE A 114 -20.88 2.21 3.63
N GLU A 115 -21.60 1.14 3.31
CA GLU A 115 -21.14 0.11 2.37
C GLU A 115 -20.89 0.71 0.97
N GLY A 116 -21.81 1.54 0.48
CA GLY A 116 -21.62 2.28 -0.78
C GLY A 116 -20.41 3.21 -0.74
N ILE A 117 -20.20 3.91 0.37
CA ILE A 117 -19.03 4.78 0.57
C ILE A 117 -17.73 3.94 0.61
N ARG A 118 -17.73 2.80 1.28
CA ARG A 118 -16.59 1.87 1.32
C ARG A 118 -16.16 1.41 -0.07
N ASP A 119 -17.12 1.08 -0.92
CA ASP A 119 -16.82 0.67 -2.29
C ASP A 119 -16.25 1.82 -3.13
N GLU A 120 -16.75 3.05 -2.93
CA GLU A 120 -16.20 4.23 -3.58
C GLU A 120 -14.78 4.54 -3.07
N LEU A 121 -14.52 4.41 -1.76
CA LEU A 121 -13.18 4.52 -1.19
C LEU A 121 -12.21 3.50 -1.77
N PHE A 122 -12.66 2.26 -2.02
CA PHE A 122 -11.85 1.25 -2.69
C PHE A 122 -11.51 1.65 -4.13
N ASN A 123 -12.47 2.25 -4.88
CA ASN A 123 -12.22 2.77 -6.22
C ASN A 123 -11.21 3.92 -6.19
N LEU A 124 -11.33 4.85 -5.24
CA LEU A 124 -10.40 5.96 -5.05
C LEU A 124 -9.00 5.48 -4.65
N ALA A 125 -8.91 4.44 -3.81
CA ALA A 125 -7.64 3.82 -3.44
C ALA A 125 -6.93 3.16 -4.63
N ASN A 126 -7.66 2.84 -5.70
CA ASN A 126 -7.16 2.30 -6.96
C ASN A 126 -7.18 3.33 -8.10
N THR A 127 -7.09 4.62 -7.78
CA THR A 127 -7.01 5.68 -8.80
C THR A 127 -5.78 5.51 -9.68
N GLN A 128 -5.96 5.73 -10.99
CA GLN A 128 -4.90 5.66 -11.98
C GLN A 128 -4.55 7.06 -12.51
N ASP A 129 -3.31 7.25 -12.93
CA ASP A 129 -2.89 8.41 -13.69
C ASP A 129 -3.28 8.30 -15.18
N PHE A 130 -2.98 9.33 -15.98
CA PHE A 130 -3.30 9.36 -17.43
C PHE A 130 -2.59 8.26 -18.23
N SER A 131 -1.55 7.65 -17.68
CA SER A 131 -0.82 6.53 -18.28
C SER A 131 -1.38 5.17 -17.89
N GLY A 132 -2.41 5.14 -17.04
CA GLY A 132 -2.99 3.91 -16.51
C GLY A 132 -2.22 3.30 -15.34
N HIS A 133 -1.32 4.06 -14.71
CA HIS A 133 -0.58 3.60 -13.55
C HIS A 133 -1.32 3.93 -12.25
N TYR A 134 -1.39 2.96 -11.34
CA TYR A 134 -1.98 3.15 -10.03
C TYR A 134 -1.11 4.06 -9.15
N ILE A 135 -1.71 5.18 -8.68
CA ILE A 135 -0.94 6.22 -7.98
C ILE A 135 -0.52 5.83 -6.57
N PHE A 136 -1.25 4.92 -5.92
CA PHE A 136 -1.01 4.48 -4.53
C PHE A 136 -0.27 3.14 -4.40
N ALA A 137 0.09 2.49 -5.52
CA ALA A 137 0.71 1.15 -5.51
C ALA A 137 2.23 1.15 -5.22
N GLY A 138 2.82 2.31 -4.91
CA GLY A 138 4.28 2.42 -4.77
C GLY A 138 4.99 2.28 -6.11
N SER A 139 5.99 1.39 -6.21
CA SER A 139 6.69 1.10 -7.48
C SER A 139 5.96 0.07 -8.35
N LYS A 140 5.02 -0.69 -7.80
CA LYS A 140 4.17 -1.65 -8.54
C LYS A 140 3.01 -0.98 -9.27
N SER A 141 3.27 0.12 -9.95
CA SER A 141 2.25 1.00 -10.53
C SER A 141 1.37 0.35 -11.62
N THR A 142 1.73 -0.81 -12.15
CA THR A 142 0.96 -1.56 -13.15
C THR A 142 -0.10 -2.50 -12.56
N GLU A 143 -0.05 -2.74 -11.26
CA GLU A 143 -1.00 -3.57 -10.53
C GLU A 143 -1.88 -2.72 -9.62
N PRO A 144 -3.13 -3.16 -9.32
CA PRO A 144 -3.97 -2.45 -8.37
C PRO A 144 -3.29 -2.30 -7.01
N ALA A 145 -3.41 -1.09 -6.42
CA ALA A 145 -2.85 -0.81 -5.10
C ALA A 145 -3.56 -1.61 -4.00
N PHE A 146 -4.85 -1.83 -4.14
CA PHE A 146 -5.68 -2.60 -3.24
C PHE A 146 -6.48 -3.65 -4.01
N ILE A 147 -6.56 -4.85 -3.45
CA ILE A 147 -7.32 -5.97 -4.02
C ILE A 147 -8.38 -6.44 -3.03
N LYS A 148 -9.49 -6.94 -3.57
CA LYS A 148 -10.52 -7.63 -2.80
C LYS A 148 -10.31 -9.13 -2.95
N ASP A 149 -10.35 -9.84 -1.84
CA ASP A 149 -10.39 -11.30 -1.85
C ASP A 149 -11.82 -11.81 -2.15
N GLU A 150 -11.99 -13.12 -2.21
CA GLU A 150 -13.29 -13.76 -2.47
C GLU A 150 -14.35 -13.46 -1.37
N TYR A 151 -13.91 -13.00 -0.19
CA TYR A 151 -14.76 -12.62 0.94
C TYR A 151 -14.97 -11.10 1.04
N ASN A 152 -14.61 -10.34 -0.02
CA ASN A 152 -14.74 -8.89 -0.08
C ASN A 152 -13.84 -8.12 0.92
N ARG A 153 -12.83 -8.78 1.55
CA ARG A 153 -11.82 -8.11 2.38
C ARG A 153 -10.84 -7.38 1.48
N VAL A 154 -10.48 -6.17 1.85
CA VAL A 154 -9.55 -5.34 1.07
C VAL A 154 -8.17 -5.43 1.67
N THR A 155 -7.17 -5.77 0.85
CA THR A 155 -5.77 -5.83 1.25
C THR A 155 -4.89 -4.99 0.35
N TYR A 156 -3.81 -4.42 0.93
CA TYR A 156 -2.84 -3.65 0.16
C TYR A 156 -1.91 -4.59 -0.62
N ASN A 157 -1.88 -4.45 -1.94
CA ASN A 157 -1.07 -5.24 -2.87
C ASN A 157 0.17 -4.48 -3.39
N GLY A 158 0.26 -3.18 -3.09
CA GLY A 158 1.39 -2.35 -3.48
C GLY A 158 2.67 -2.65 -2.72
N ASP A 159 3.68 -1.83 -2.93
CA ASP A 159 4.92 -1.85 -2.14
C ASP A 159 5.16 -0.54 -1.38
N TYR A 160 6.19 -0.52 -0.54
CA TYR A 160 6.56 0.64 0.29
C TYR A 160 7.63 1.52 -0.36
N ALA A 161 7.82 1.41 -1.68
CA ALA A 161 8.86 2.15 -2.38
C ALA A 161 8.46 3.61 -2.61
N SER A 162 9.32 4.54 -2.20
CA SER A 162 9.20 5.96 -2.52
C SER A 162 9.83 6.23 -3.88
N MET A 163 9.03 6.71 -4.82
CA MET A 163 9.50 7.13 -6.14
C MET A 163 10.07 8.55 -6.05
N LYS A 164 11.26 8.75 -6.62
CA LYS A 164 11.93 10.04 -6.62
C LYS A 164 12.19 10.49 -8.05
N VAL A 165 12.05 11.78 -8.28
CA VAL A 165 12.38 12.42 -9.55
C VAL A 165 13.35 13.56 -9.30
N GLY A 166 14.39 13.66 -10.12
CA GLY A 166 15.31 14.80 -10.12
C GLY A 166 14.61 16.07 -10.59
N VAL A 167 14.56 17.08 -9.73
CA VAL A 167 13.92 18.38 -10.00
C VAL A 167 14.95 19.48 -10.27
N SER A 168 16.21 19.19 -10.00
CA SER A 168 17.39 20.00 -10.36
C SER A 168 18.64 19.14 -10.35
N GLU A 169 19.80 19.70 -10.71
CA GLU A 169 21.08 18.98 -10.75
C GLU A 169 21.45 18.27 -9.43
N ASN A 170 21.00 18.81 -8.28
CA ASN A 170 21.38 18.33 -6.95
C ASN A 170 20.16 18.11 -6.03
N ARG A 171 18.96 18.00 -6.59
CA ARG A 171 17.75 17.86 -5.79
C ARG A 171 16.79 16.85 -6.38
N ASP A 172 16.53 15.82 -5.61
CA ASP A 172 15.46 14.87 -5.87
C ASP A 172 14.25 15.16 -4.98
N MET A 173 13.07 14.84 -5.45
CA MET A 173 11.83 14.97 -4.70
C MET A 173 11.02 13.68 -4.79
N THR A 174 10.42 13.28 -3.67
CA THR A 174 9.47 12.17 -3.62
C THR A 174 8.15 12.60 -4.25
N ILE A 175 7.64 11.79 -5.17
CA ILE A 175 6.50 12.14 -6.04
C ILE A 175 5.26 11.27 -5.81
N ASN A 176 5.30 10.34 -4.86
CA ASN A 176 4.17 9.45 -4.56
C ASN A 176 3.89 9.40 -3.06
N ASN A 177 2.63 9.21 -2.73
CA ASN A 177 2.21 8.66 -1.45
C ASN A 177 1.95 7.15 -1.63
N ILE A 178 2.38 6.39 -0.63
CA ILE A 178 2.20 4.94 -0.60
C ILE A 178 0.80 4.66 -0.06
N GLY A 179 0.02 3.80 -0.71
CA GLY A 179 -1.36 3.50 -0.32
C GLY A 179 -1.48 3.05 1.12
N ALA A 180 -0.60 2.20 1.60
CA ALA A 180 -0.59 1.76 2.98
C ALA A 180 -0.32 2.89 4.01
N ARG A 181 0.18 4.06 3.56
CA ARG A 181 0.39 5.23 4.41
C ARG A 181 -0.81 6.18 4.38
N VAL A 182 -1.46 6.30 3.24
CA VAL A 182 -2.65 7.14 3.02
C VAL A 182 -3.87 6.49 3.66
N PHE A 183 -4.11 5.23 3.30
CA PHE A 183 -5.13 4.36 3.90
C PHE A 183 -4.50 3.61 5.06
N SER A 184 -4.02 4.37 6.07
CA SER A 184 -3.16 3.87 7.12
C SER A 184 -3.94 3.15 8.21
N TYR A 185 -3.18 2.54 9.09
CA TYR A 185 -3.71 1.84 10.25
C TYR A 185 -4.19 2.82 11.32
N VAL A 186 -5.22 2.43 12.05
CA VAL A 186 -5.60 3.03 13.33
C VAL A 186 -4.93 2.24 14.46
N ASN A 187 -4.34 2.95 15.40
CA ASN A 187 -3.83 2.32 16.61
C ASN A 187 -4.98 2.07 17.59
N ARG A 188 -5.02 0.87 18.13
CA ARG A 188 -6.02 0.46 19.12
C ARG A 188 -5.38 0.27 20.48
N ASP A 189 -6.11 0.57 21.54
CA ASP A 189 -5.66 0.25 22.89
C ASP A 189 -5.63 -1.28 23.11
N PRO A 190 -4.76 -1.77 24.00
CA PRO A 190 -4.75 -3.17 24.38
C PRO A 190 -6.15 -3.62 24.80
N SER A 191 -6.68 -4.60 24.12
CA SER A 191 -7.94 -5.22 24.50
C SER A 191 -7.72 -6.72 24.69
N SER A 192 -8.37 -7.27 25.69
CA SER A 192 -8.47 -8.71 25.87
C SER A 192 -9.92 -9.13 25.72
N ALA A 193 -10.14 -10.24 25.05
CA ALA A 193 -11.41 -10.93 25.00
C ALA A 193 -11.18 -12.36 25.46
N THR A 194 -12.17 -12.96 26.06
CA THR A 194 -12.08 -14.35 26.52
C THR A 194 -13.21 -15.16 25.93
N PHE A 195 -12.87 -16.39 25.51
CA PHE A 195 -13.85 -17.43 25.29
C PHE A 195 -13.91 -18.24 26.59
N GLY A 196 -15.12 -18.59 27.05
CA GLY A 196 -15.26 -19.37 28.23
C GLY A 196 -15.12 -18.58 29.56
N ALA A 197 -15.32 -17.25 29.49
CA ALA A 197 -15.44 -16.42 30.71
C ALA A 197 -16.51 -16.93 31.68
N SER A 198 -17.41 -17.75 31.19
CA SER A 198 -18.48 -18.42 31.92
C SER A 198 -18.06 -19.76 32.57
N PHE A 199 -16.81 -20.17 32.49
CA PHE A 199 -16.28 -21.24 33.34
C PHE A 199 -16.20 -20.77 34.82
N THR A 200 -17.22 -20.07 35.29
CA THR A 200 -17.28 -19.52 36.65
C THR A 200 -18.22 -20.32 37.53
N SER A 201 -17.94 -20.30 38.84
CA SER A 201 -18.67 -21.07 39.85
C SER A 201 -20.16 -20.78 39.97
N ASN A 202 -20.65 -19.66 39.49
CA ASN A 202 -22.06 -19.28 39.60
C ASN A 202 -23.01 -20.14 38.75
N GLU A 203 -22.48 -20.88 37.79
CA GLU A 203 -23.23 -21.77 36.93
C GLU A 203 -23.19 -23.23 37.38
N ILE A 204 -22.43 -23.53 38.42
CA ILE A 204 -22.33 -24.87 39.02
C ILE A 204 -23.50 -25.11 40.01
N GLY A 205 -24.67 -24.73 39.63
CA GLY A 205 -25.90 -25.08 40.34
C GLY A 205 -26.43 -26.45 39.94
N GLY A 206 -25.68 -27.52 40.21
CA GLY A 206 -26.25 -28.85 40.34
C GLY A 206 -26.44 -29.73 39.09
N SER A 207 -25.88 -29.40 37.92
CA SER A 207 -25.75 -30.35 36.83
C SER A 207 -24.55 -29.97 35.98
N PRO A 208 -23.69 -30.91 35.59
CA PRO A 208 -22.57 -30.63 34.67
C PRO A 208 -23.16 -30.30 33.32
N SER A 209 -23.32 -29.03 33.06
CA SER A 209 -23.68 -28.51 31.72
C SER A 209 -22.57 -27.60 31.28
N PRO A 210 -22.18 -27.66 30.00
CA PRO A 210 -21.32 -26.64 29.45
C PRO A 210 -21.95 -25.27 29.69
N PRO A 211 -21.15 -24.21 29.74
CA PRO A 211 -21.65 -22.86 29.87
C PRO A 211 -22.80 -22.60 28.90
N ALA A 212 -23.80 -21.84 29.33
CA ALA A 212 -24.96 -21.51 28.46
C ALA A 212 -24.57 -20.88 27.12
N GLU A 213 -23.36 -20.34 27.04
CA GLU A 213 -22.77 -19.74 25.87
C GLU A 213 -22.20 -20.74 24.83
N TRP A 214 -22.18 -22.03 25.18
CA TRP A 214 -21.60 -23.08 24.34
C TRP A 214 -22.65 -24.07 23.88
N THR A 215 -22.56 -24.48 22.63
CA THR A 215 -23.37 -25.56 22.09
C THR A 215 -22.57 -26.86 22.16
N VAL A 216 -23.13 -27.90 22.74
CA VAL A 216 -22.50 -29.22 22.81
C VAL A 216 -23.18 -30.15 21.82
N SER A 217 -22.39 -30.80 20.99
CA SER A 217 -22.82 -31.91 20.17
C SER A 217 -22.22 -33.20 20.72
N ASN A 218 -23.08 -34.10 21.19
CA ASN A 218 -22.68 -35.44 21.64
C ASN A 218 -22.79 -36.41 20.46
N THR A 219 -21.94 -36.24 19.47
CA THR A 219 -21.86 -37.18 18.37
C THR A 219 -20.85 -38.27 18.69
N GLN A 220 -21.19 -39.49 18.43
CA GLN A 220 -20.28 -40.63 18.61
C GLN A 220 -19.09 -40.59 17.68
N HIS A 221 -19.21 -39.83 16.65
CA HIS A 221 -18.33 -39.82 15.52
C HIS A 221 -18.27 -38.41 14.97
N VAL A 222 -17.12 -37.94 14.61
CA VAL A 222 -16.98 -36.61 14.05
C VAL A 222 -17.29 -36.60 12.56
N SER A 223 -17.12 -37.74 11.87
CA SER A 223 -17.48 -37.92 10.47
C SER A 223 -19.02 -37.89 10.31
N GLY A 224 -19.56 -36.92 9.57
CA GLY A 224 -20.99 -36.68 9.40
C GLY A 224 -21.67 -35.91 10.51
N ALA A 225 -20.92 -35.40 11.49
CA ALA A 225 -21.52 -34.59 12.56
C ALA A 225 -21.79 -33.16 12.10
N VAL A 226 -23.04 -32.75 12.14
CA VAL A 226 -23.41 -31.34 12.00
C VAL A 226 -23.26 -30.68 13.36
N ILE A 227 -22.33 -29.76 13.50
CA ILE A 227 -22.21 -28.95 14.70
C ILE A 227 -23.40 -27.99 14.76
N ALA A 228 -24.13 -28.01 15.88
CA ALA A 228 -25.31 -27.16 16.04
C ALA A 228 -24.94 -25.68 15.85
N GLY A 229 -25.68 -25.00 14.95
CA GLY A 229 -25.43 -23.61 14.58
C GLY A 229 -24.66 -23.41 13.29
N PHE A 230 -24.12 -24.46 12.69
CA PHE A 230 -23.51 -24.45 11.35
C PHE A 230 -24.29 -25.38 10.42
N SER A 231 -24.60 -24.87 9.22
CA SER A 231 -25.28 -25.63 8.17
C SER A 231 -24.33 -26.27 7.17
N SER A 232 -23.04 -26.13 7.40
CA SER A 232 -21.99 -26.54 6.49
C SER A 232 -21.62 -28.02 6.65
N PRO A 233 -21.13 -28.69 5.59
CA PRO A 233 -20.51 -29.99 5.67
C PRO A 233 -19.32 -30.00 6.65
N GLU A 234 -18.94 -31.17 7.11
CA GLU A 234 -17.84 -31.37 8.08
C GLU A 234 -16.53 -30.74 7.66
N ASP A 235 -16.19 -30.81 6.39
CA ASP A 235 -14.96 -30.27 5.82
C ASP A 235 -14.81 -28.78 6.03
N ASP A 236 -15.92 -28.05 6.21
CA ASP A 236 -15.93 -26.61 6.45
C ASP A 236 -15.69 -26.25 7.93
N ILE A 237 -15.82 -27.21 8.84
CA ILE A 237 -15.75 -26.99 10.27
C ILE A 237 -14.44 -27.50 10.86
N TYR A 238 -13.92 -28.59 10.31
CA TYR A 238 -12.68 -29.21 10.77
C TYR A 238 -11.54 -28.87 9.82
N PRO A 239 -10.36 -28.52 10.33
CA PRO A 239 -9.18 -28.33 9.49
C PRO A 239 -8.90 -29.55 8.63
N GLU A 240 -8.54 -29.34 7.38
CA GLU A 240 -8.24 -30.42 6.43
C GLU A 240 -7.18 -31.38 7.01
N GLY A 241 -7.44 -32.68 6.96
CA GLY A 241 -6.58 -33.71 7.54
C GLY A 241 -6.72 -33.91 9.05
N SER A 242 -7.59 -33.17 9.74
CA SER A 242 -7.84 -33.33 11.17
C SER A 242 -8.79 -34.48 11.51
N LEU A 243 -9.58 -34.91 10.52
CA LEU A 243 -10.39 -36.11 10.61
C LEU A 243 -9.55 -37.28 10.10
N GLY A 244 -9.38 -38.33 10.91
CA GLY A 244 -8.76 -39.57 10.43
C GLY A 244 -9.56 -40.13 9.26
N THR A 245 -8.88 -40.56 8.21
CA THR A 245 -9.49 -41.16 7.04
C THR A 245 -10.09 -42.55 7.36
N ASP A 246 -9.68 -43.17 8.45
CA ASP A 246 -10.15 -44.46 8.89
C ASP A 246 -11.21 -44.26 9.96
N ASP A 247 -12.42 -44.53 9.58
CA ASP A 247 -13.57 -44.54 10.46
C ASP A 247 -13.48 -45.78 11.40
N PRO A 248 -13.01 -45.62 12.65
CA PRO A 248 -12.92 -46.73 13.55
C PRO A 248 -14.32 -47.21 13.87
N THR A 249 -14.51 -48.52 13.92
CA THR A 249 -15.76 -49.12 14.32
C THR A 249 -15.94 -48.91 15.81
N VAL A 250 -16.49 -47.77 16.18
CA VAL A 250 -16.80 -47.45 17.57
C VAL A 250 -18.01 -48.24 17.99
N SER A 251 -17.81 -49.20 18.88
CA SER A 251 -18.88 -50.08 19.40
C SER A 251 -19.80 -49.37 20.41
N SER A 252 -19.20 -48.49 21.22
CA SER A 252 -19.93 -47.64 22.17
C SER A 252 -19.08 -46.42 22.53
N SER A 253 -19.74 -45.31 22.78
CA SER A 253 -19.06 -44.10 23.25
C SER A 253 -19.93 -43.34 24.25
N SER A 254 -19.29 -42.61 25.14
CA SER A 254 -19.92 -41.69 26.07
C SER A 254 -19.06 -40.46 26.24
N PHE A 255 -19.66 -39.30 26.02
CA PHE A 255 -19.02 -38.01 26.17
C PHE A 255 -19.65 -37.25 27.31
N ALA A 256 -18.83 -36.64 28.18
CA ALA A 256 -19.29 -35.82 29.27
C ALA A 256 -18.47 -34.54 29.36
N THR A 257 -19.13 -33.47 29.71
CA THR A 257 -18.48 -32.17 29.97
C THR A 257 -18.85 -31.72 31.38
N SER A 258 -17.90 -31.17 32.10
CA SER A 258 -18.12 -30.62 33.44
C SER A 258 -17.18 -29.46 33.69
N ILE A 259 -17.50 -28.63 34.66
CA ILE A 259 -16.64 -27.59 35.16
C ILE A 259 -16.00 -28.03 36.44
N THR A 260 -14.71 -27.93 36.56
CA THR A 260 -13.94 -28.30 37.75
C THR A 260 -13.27 -27.08 38.37
N ASN A 261 -13.15 -27.09 39.71
CA ASN A 261 -12.47 -26.01 40.45
C ASN A 261 -10.96 -26.26 40.48
N ASN A 262 -10.34 -26.34 39.32
CA ASN A 262 -8.93 -26.64 39.21
C ASN A 262 -8.36 -25.97 37.95
N GLY A 263 -8.56 -24.66 37.83
CA GLY A 263 -8.10 -23.88 36.71
C GLY A 263 -6.59 -23.63 36.70
N TYR A 264 -6.11 -23.02 35.64
CA TYR A 264 -4.71 -22.67 35.42
C TYR A 264 -4.42 -21.24 35.87
N GLY A 265 -3.32 -21.04 36.58
CA GLY A 265 -2.85 -19.71 36.96
C GLY A 265 -3.83 -19.00 37.93
N THR A 266 -4.46 -17.94 37.44
CA THR A 266 -5.48 -17.16 38.14
C THR A 266 -6.89 -17.67 37.90
N ASP A 267 -7.08 -18.64 37.02
CA ASP A 267 -8.37 -19.20 36.71
C ASP A 267 -8.81 -20.15 37.80
N GLU A 268 -9.99 -19.92 38.36
CA GLU A 268 -10.53 -20.76 39.40
C GLU A 268 -11.12 -22.07 38.87
N HIS A 269 -11.48 -22.08 37.58
CA HIS A 269 -12.23 -23.16 36.96
C HIS A 269 -11.63 -23.61 35.65
N ALA A 270 -11.85 -24.86 35.28
CA ALA A 270 -11.52 -25.42 33.97
C ALA A 270 -12.67 -26.25 33.43
N LEU A 271 -12.83 -26.22 32.11
CA LEU A 271 -13.71 -27.14 31.41
C LEU A 271 -13.07 -28.53 31.38
N THR A 272 -13.73 -29.53 31.91
CA THR A 272 -13.30 -30.93 31.81
C THR A 272 -14.13 -31.63 30.75
N MET A 273 -13.48 -32.24 29.79
CA MET A 273 -14.08 -33.13 28.79
C MET A 273 -13.63 -34.55 29.05
N ASN A 274 -14.60 -35.44 29.15
CA ASN A 274 -14.34 -36.86 29.31
C ASN A 274 -14.82 -37.59 28.06
N THR A 275 -13.94 -38.42 27.49
CA THR A 275 -14.21 -39.27 26.33
C THR A 275 -13.98 -40.72 26.76
N THR A 276 -15.04 -41.51 26.73
CA THR A 276 -14.96 -42.97 26.94
C THR A 276 -15.56 -43.69 25.78
N ALA A 277 -14.88 -44.71 25.29
CA ALA A 277 -15.39 -45.53 24.18
C ALA A 277 -14.83 -46.94 24.22
N THR A 278 -15.55 -47.85 23.57
CA THR A 278 -15.05 -49.15 23.14
C THR A 278 -14.98 -49.12 21.63
N LEU A 279 -13.80 -49.37 21.06
CA LEU A 279 -13.50 -49.20 19.65
C LEU A 279 -12.52 -50.29 19.16
N ASP A 280 -12.25 -50.33 17.90
CA ASP A 280 -11.22 -51.22 17.37
C ASP A 280 -9.83 -50.83 17.94
N PRO A 281 -8.94 -51.79 18.17
CA PRO A 281 -7.60 -51.54 18.66
C PRO A 281 -6.86 -50.47 17.82
N TYR A 282 -6.24 -49.50 18.53
CA TYR A 282 -5.56 -48.35 17.90
C TYR A 282 -6.49 -47.40 17.14
N GLY A 283 -7.78 -47.41 17.44
CA GLY A 283 -8.77 -46.50 16.87
C GLY A 283 -8.78 -45.12 17.51
N ILE A 284 -9.47 -44.22 16.89
CA ILE A 284 -9.68 -42.85 17.35
C ILE A 284 -11.19 -42.61 17.51
N VAL A 285 -11.58 -42.02 18.62
CA VAL A 285 -12.92 -41.52 18.82
C VAL A 285 -12.88 -40.04 19.13
N ARG A 286 -13.77 -39.27 18.52
CA ARG A 286 -13.84 -37.80 18.68
C ARG A 286 -15.17 -37.37 19.20
N GLY A 287 -15.13 -36.47 20.19
CA GLY A 287 -16.23 -35.90 20.93
C GLY A 287 -15.85 -35.75 22.40
N PRO A 288 -16.52 -34.89 23.15
CA PRO A 288 -17.60 -33.98 22.72
C PRO A 288 -17.12 -32.84 21.83
N VAL A 289 -18.04 -32.26 21.09
CA VAL A 289 -17.80 -31.06 20.29
C VAL A 289 -18.48 -29.86 20.93
N LEU A 290 -17.71 -28.82 21.22
CA LEU A 290 -18.20 -27.59 21.84
C LEU A 290 -17.95 -26.44 20.87
N VAL A 291 -18.97 -25.63 20.65
CA VAL A 291 -18.90 -24.46 19.81
C VAL A 291 -19.35 -23.24 20.61
N ALA A 292 -18.52 -22.21 20.67
CA ALA A 292 -18.90 -20.97 21.33
C ALA A 292 -20.16 -20.39 20.69
N ALA A 293 -21.15 -20.00 21.49
CA ALA A 293 -22.42 -19.46 21.01
C ALA A 293 -22.20 -18.11 20.30
N GLU A 294 -21.34 -17.27 20.86
CA GLU A 294 -21.01 -15.95 20.32
C GLU A 294 -19.69 -15.98 19.57
N ALA A 295 -19.66 -15.26 18.47
CA ALA A 295 -18.41 -14.99 17.76
C ALA A 295 -17.70 -13.80 18.43
N LYS A 296 -16.37 -13.89 18.54
CA LYS A 296 -15.53 -12.77 18.98
C LYS A 296 -14.82 -12.17 17.79
N ASN A 297 -14.74 -10.84 17.76
CA ASN A 297 -13.97 -10.15 16.75
C ASN A 297 -12.48 -10.26 17.08
N ILE A 298 -11.73 -10.82 16.15
CA ILE A 298 -10.29 -11.04 16.27
C ILE A 298 -9.60 -10.37 15.09
N SER A 299 -8.54 -9.65 15.36
CA SER A 299 -7.75 -8.92 14.37
C SER A 299 -6.46 -9.67 14.05
N VAL A 300 -5.87 -9.33 12.91
CA VAL A 300 -4.53 -9.82 12.54
C VAL A 300 -3.52 -9.43 13.62
N GLY A 301 -2.71 -10.40 14.05
CA GLY A 301 -1.72 -10.20 15.10
C GLY A 301 -2.26 -10.30 16.53
N ASP A 302 -3.56 -10.49 16.72
CA ASP A 302 -4.09 -10.89 18.03
C ASP A 302 -3.52 -12.26 18.39
N ARG A 303 -3.22 -12.45 19.66
CA ARG A 303 -2.68 -13.69 20.21
C ARG A 303 -3.81 -14.47 20.86
N VAL A 304 -3.96 -15.71 20.49
CA VAL A 304 -4.89 -16.63 21.14
C VAL A 304 -4.09 -17.60 22.00
N SER A 305 -4.29 -17.56 23.30
CA SER A 305 -3.68 -18.47 24.26
C SER A 305 -4.72 -19.44 24.81
N LEU A 306 -4.31 -20.69 24.93
CA LEU A 306 -5.10 -21.78 25.48
C LEU A 306 -4.25 -22.51 26.50
N SER A 307 -4.78 -22.71 27.70
CA SER A 307 -4.19 -23.63 28.71
C SER A 307 -4.92 -24.96 28.73
N TYR A 308 -4.17 -26.04 28.82
CA TYR A 308 -4.73 -27.40 28.93
C TYR A 308 -3.96 -28.26 29.88
N LYS A 309 -4.66 -29.28 30.39
CA LYS A 309 -4.06 -30.33 31.23
C LYS A 309 -4.67 -31.66 30.86
N VAL A 310 -3.83 -32.66 30.62
CA VAL A 310 -4.22 -34.04 30.38
C VAL A 310 -3.58 -34.91 31.46
N PRO A 311 -4.39 -35.58 32.32
CA PRO A 311 -3.85 -36.53 33.25
C PRO A 311 -3.10 -37.67 32.59
N THR A 312 -2.10 -38.18 33.25
CA THR A 312 -1.34 -39.35 32.75
C THR A 312 -2.28 -40.54 32.55
N ASN A 313 -2.32 -41.10 31.37
CA ASN A 313 -3.17 -42.22 30.98
C ASN A 313 -2.44 -43.14 30.01
N SER A 314 -2.93 -44.40 29.86
CA SER A 314 -2.48 -45.33 28.82
C SER A 314 -2.85 -44.85 27.43
N ASP A 315 -4.01 -44.19 27.29
CA ASP A 315 -4.52 -43.63 26.07
C ASP A 315 -4.07 -42.18 25.85
N SER A 316 -4.09 -41.76 24.63
CA SER A 316 -3.73 -40.38 24.24
C SER A 316 -4.98 -39.53 24.01
N ALA A 317 -4.93 -38.30 24.50
CA ALA A 317 -5.95 -37.31 24.18
C ALA A 317 -5.73 -36.84 22.73
N ASP A 318 -6.78 -36.91 21.92
CA ASP A 318 -6.82 -36.38 20.57
C ASP A 318 -7.79 -35.20 20.52
N VAL A 319 -7.26 -34.00 20.83
CA VAL A 319 -8.06 -32.79 20.94
C VAL A 319 -7.72 -31.81 19.82
N MET A 320 -8.75 -31.29 19.18
CA MET A 320 -8.62 -30.20 18.23
C MET A 320 -9.28 -28.95 18.77
N VAL A 321 -8.58 -27.84 18.69
CA VAL A 321 -9.12 -26.52 19.01
C VAL A 321 -8.81 -25.59 17.84
N TYR A 322 -9.82 -24.93 17.33
CA TYR A 322 -9.65 -24.01 16.21
C TYR A 322 -10.63 -22.84 16.28
N LEU A 323 -10.24 -21.77 15.60
CA LEU A 323 -11.07 -20.60 15.38
C LEU A 323 -11.78 -20.76 14.02
N LEU A 324 -13.10 -20.69 14.03
CA LEU A 324 -13.90 -20.77 12.81
C LEU A 324 -14.42 -19.39 12.46
N ASN A 325 -14.02 -18.86 11.31
CA ASN A 325 -14.54 -17.61 10.78
C ASN A 325 -15.99 -17.79 10.34
N THR A 326 -16.91 -17.04 10.95
CA THR A 326 -18.35 -17.20 10.71
C THR A 326 -18.81 -16.71 9.34
N LYS A 327 -18.02 -15.87 8.66
CA LYS A 327 -18.34 -15.36 7.33
C LYS A 327 -17.74 -16.19 6.22
N THR A 328 -16.51 -16.64 6.41
CA THR A 328 -15.75 -17.32 5.36
C THR A 328 -15.82 -18.84 5.46
N GLY A 329 -16.15 -19.37 6.64
CA GLY A 329 -16.03 -20.81 6.91
C GLY A 329 -14.61 -21.29 7.11
N GLU A 330 -13.60 -20.41 6.92
CA GLU A 330 -12.20 -20.79 7.13
C GLU A 330 -11.93 -21.11 8.61
N SER A 331 -11.15 -22.15 8.85
CA SER A 331 -10.70 -22.54 10.16
C SER A 331 -9.21 -22.25 10.36
N GLN A 332 -8.85 -21.69 11.50
CA GLN A 332 -7.46 -21.53 11.91
C GLN A 332 -7.19 -22.41 13.13
N PRO A 333 -6.32 -23.44 13.03
CA PRO A 333 -6.06 -24.34 14.14
C PRO A 333 -5.29 -23.63 15.24
N VAL A 334 -5.74 -23.83 16.49
CA VAL A 334 -5.03 -23.49 17.72
C VAL A 334 -4.29 -24.72 18.24
N VAL A 335 -4.96 -25.85 18.25
CA VAL A 335 -4.42 -27.16 18.62
C VAL A 335 -4.88 -28.17 17.58
N ASN A 336 -3.96 -28.86 16.99
CA ASN A 336 -4.25 -29.93 16.01
C ASN A 336 -3.26 -31.09 16.20
N ASN A 337 -3.22 -31.64 17.41
CA ASN A 337 -2.30 -32.74 17.75
C ASN A 337 -2.70 -33.47 19.02
N THR A 338 -2.06 -34.60 19.24
CA THR A 338 -2.07 -35.31 20.50
C THR A 338 -1.47 -34.44 21.60
N LEU A 339 -2.23 -34.17 22.65
CA LEU A 339 -1.79 -33.38 23.79
C LEU A 339 -0.87 -34.18 24.72
N THR A 340 0.08 -33.50 25.34
CA THR A 340 0.97 -34.15 26.33
C THR A 340 0.20 -34.56 27.56
N ALA A 341 0.26 -35.85 27.93
CA ALA A 341 -0.40 -36.42 29.09
C ALA A 341 0.61 -36.65 30.25
N ASP A 342 0.88 -35.61 31.02
CA ASP A 342 1.83 -35.62 32.15
C ASP A 342 1.28 -35.07 33.44
N ASP A 343 -0.03 -34.84 33.49
CA ASP A 343 -0.75 -34.24 34.63
C ASP A 343 -0.29 -32.83 34.99
N ALA A 344 0.38 -32.14 34.07
CA ALA A 344 0.78 -30.75 34.20
C ALA A 344 -0.04 -29.81 33.30
N TRP A 345 -0.12 -28.55 33.68
CA TRP A 345 -0.71 -27.52 32.83
C TRP A 345 0.28 -27.08 31.77
N HIS A 346 -0.19 -27.02 30.54
CA HIS A 346 0.53 -26.49 29.37
C HIS A 346 -0.21 -25.30 28.79
N GLU A 347 0.52 -24.40 28.18
CA GLU A 347 -0.04 -23.24 27.50
C GLU A 347 0.42 -23.25 26.02
N ILE A 348 -0.50 -22.94 25.12
CA ILE A 348 -0.28 -22.84 23.69
C ILE A 348 -0.73 -21.46 23.25
N ASP A 349 0.13 -20.81 22.47
CA ASP A 349 -0.14 -19.50 21.87
C ASP A 349 -0.09 -19.58 20.36
N ILE A 350 -1.06 -18.93 19.70
CA ILE A 350 -1.02 -18.68 18.27
C ILE A 350 -1.28 -17.21 17.98
N SER A 351 -0.75 -16.72 16.84
CA SER A 351 -1.13 -15.43 16.27
C SER A 351 -2.19 -15.64 15.21
N VAL A 352 -3.16 -14.73 15.14
CA VAL A 352 -4.23 -14.81 14.14
C VAL A 352 -3.78 -14.16 12.83
N ASP A 353 -3.95 -14.86 11.72
CA ASP A 353 -3.43 -14.45 10.41
C ASP A 353 -4.42 -13.58 9.61
N ALA A 354 -5.72 -13.67 9.90
CA ALA A 354 -6.75 -12.91 9.23
C ALA A 354 -7.74 -12.30 10.23
N TYR A 355 -8.22 -11.11 9.97
CA TYR A 355 -9.26 -10.52 10.79
C TYR A 355 -10.64 -11.15 10.49
N GLY A 356 -11.52 -11.19 11.48
CA GLY A 356 -12.86 -11.70 11.29
C GLY A 356 -13.63 -11.94 12.60
N ASP A 357 -14.85 -12.41 12.44
CA ASP A 357 -15.69 -12.85 13.53
C ASP A 357 -15.53 -14.36 13.70
N TYR A 358 -14.84 -14.76 14.75
CA TYR A 358 -14.48 -16.14 14.99
C TYR A 358 -15.29 -16.75 16.13
N LYS A 359 -15.74 -17.99 15.92
CA LYS A 359 -16.20 -18.86 16.99
C LYS A 359 -15.08 -19.82 17.37
N LEU A 360 -14.92 -20.07 18.67
CA LEU A 360 -14.05 -21.11 19.14
C LEU A 360 -14.77 -22.45 19.06
N VAL A 361 -14.07 -23.43 18.48
CA VAL A 361 -14.54 -24.81 18.39
C VAL A 361 -13.54 -25.70 19.09
N ILE A 362 -14.03 -26.53 20.02
CA ILE A 362 -13.23 -27.51 20.75
C ILE A 362 -13.82 -28.88 20.44
N VAL A 363 -12.99 -29.76 19.92
CA VAL A 363 -13.34 -31.15 19.68
C VAL A 363 -12.50 -32.02 20.63
N GLY A 364 -13.13 -32.60 21.62
CA GLY A 364 -12.50 -33.62 22.46
C GLY A 364 -12.31 -34.92 21.69
N GLY A 365 -11.47 -35.80 22.23
CA GLY A 365 -11.27 -37.11 21.62
C GLY A 365 -10.21 -37.92 22.33
N ALA A 366 -10.11 -39.16 21.94
CA ALA A 366 -9.15 -40.10 22.48
C ALA A 366 -8.66 -41.06 21.41
N TYR A 367 -7.39 -41.40 21.49
CA TYR A 367 -6.73 -42.44 20.69
C TYR A 367 -6.35 -43.61 21.61
N ASP A 368 -6.78 -44.82 21.26
CA ASP A 368 -6.38 -46.06 21.92
C ASP A 368 -4.89 -46.33 21.62
N ALA A 369 -4.04 -45.85 22.51
CA ALA A 369 -2.59 -45.92 22.31
C ALA A 369 -2.00 -47.26 22.72
N ASP A 370 -2.63 -47.97 23.61
CA ASP A 370 -2.18 -49.28 24.10
C ASP A 370 -2.82 -50.46 23.32
N GLY A 371 -3.84 -50.20 22.50
CA GLY A 371 -4.47 -51.18 21.59
C GLY A 371 -5.38 -52.18 22.30
N ASP A 372 -5.88 -51.84 23.47
CA ASP A 372 -6.78 -52.72 24.23
C ASP A 372 -8.25 -52.59 23.80
N GLY A 373 -8.58 -51.71 22.91
CA GLY A 373 -9.92 -51.49 22.35
C GLY A 373 -10.84 -50.69 23.27
N SER A 374 -10.30 -49.99 24.26
CA SER A 374 -11.05 -49.12 25.16
C SER A 374 -10.31 -47.82 25.41
N VAL A 375 -11.02 -46.72 25.51
CA VAL A 375 -10.44 -45.42 25.88
C VAL A 375 -11.22 -44.77 27.00
N ASN A 376 -10.48 -44.08 27.87
CA ASN A 376 -11.06 -43.26 28.96
C ASN A 376 -10.12 -42.08 29.20
N VAL A 377 -10.32 -41.01 28.47
CA VAL A 377 -9.46 -39.82 28.53
C VAL A 377 -10.22 -38.63 29.07
N ASN A 378 -9.59 -37.94 30.01
CA ASN A 378 -10.03 -36.64 30.53
C ASN A 378 -9.11 -35.56 30.04
N VAL A 379 -9.67 -34.47 29.51
CA VAL A 379 -8.94 -33.28 29.17
C VAL A 379 -9.53 -32.09 29.91
N GLN A 380 -8.66 -31.32 30.54
CA GLN A 380 -9.04 -30.07 31.19
C GLN A 380 -8.55 -28.91 30.30
N ILE A 381 -9.43 -27.99 29.99
CA ILE A 381 -9.15 -26.80 29.24
C ILE A 381 -9.45 -25.58 30.09
N GLY A 382 -8.47 -24.73 30.26
CA GLY A 382 -8.65 -23.44 30.92
C GLY A 382 -9.29 -22.42 30.01
N GLU A 383 -9.38 -21.20 30.47
CA GLU A 383 -9.91 -20.09 29.72
C GLU A 383 -9.10 -19.88 28.44
N VAL A 384 -9.78 -19.72 27.33
CA VAL A 384 -9.13 -19.33 26.04
C VAL A 384 -9.14 -17.83 25.94
N ARG A 385 -7.96 -17.23 25.99
CA ARG A 385 -7.77 -15.79 25.97
C ARG A 385 -7.40 -15.33 24.60
N VAL A 386 -8.01 -14.22 24.19
CA VAL A 386 -7.61 -13.48 23.01
C VAL A 386 -7.01 -12.17 23.51
N GLU A 387 -5.73 -12.05 23.38
CA GLU A 387 -4.99 -10.85 23.78
C GLU A 387 -4.58 -10.06 22.56
N ARG A 388 -4.71 -8.76 22.65
CA ARG A 388 -4.20 -7.83 21.65
C ARG A 388 -2.92 -7.20 22.17
N PRO A 389 -1.73 -7.66 21.72
CA PRO A 389 -0.46 -7.13 22.18
C PRO A 389 -0.30 -5.66 21.82
N GLY A 390 0.28 -4.87 22.71
CA GLY A 390 0.43 -3.42 22.52
C GLY A 390 1.24 -2.98 21.31
N GLU A 391 2.09 -3.85 20.76
CA GLU A 391 2.88 -3.58 19.55
C GLU A 391 2.13 -3.86 18.24
N TYR A 392 1.03 -4.61 18.24
CA TYR A 392 0.34 -5.09 17.04
C TYR A 392 -1.09 -4.57 16.87
N GLN A 393 -1.44 -3.52 17.60
CA GLN A 393 -2.79 -2.96 17.58
C GLN A 393 -2.99 -2.03 16.41
N ARG A 394 -3.13 -2.58 15.24
CA ARG A 394 -3.39 -1.81 14.03
C ARG A 394 -4.55 -2.43 13.28
N ALA A 395 -5.66 -1.71 13.23
CA ALA A 395 -6.69 -2.02 12.26
C ALA A 395 -6.39 -1.27 10.97
N ASP A 396 -6.42 -1.95 9.84
CA ASP A 396 -6.30 -1.26 8.57
C ASP A 396 -7.58 -0.45 8.26
N TYR A 397 -7.45 0.45 7.30
CA TYR A 397 -8.50 1.39 6.93
C TYR A 397 -9.83 0.71 6.60
N PHE A 398 -9.79 -0.33 5.76
CA PHE A 398 -10.98 -1.04 5.32
C PHE A 398 -11.51 -1.98 6.39
N GLN A 399 -10.64 -2.54 7.21
CA GLN A 399 -11.03 -3.35 8.38
C GLN A 399 -11.89 -2.53 9.35
N VAL A 400 -11.53 -1.27 9.65
CA VAL A 400 -12.34 -0.39 10.51
C VAL A 400 -13.74 -0.21 9.94
N LEU A 401 -13.84 0.01 8.62
CA LEU A 401 -15.13 0.16 7.96
C LEU A 401 -15.95 -1.14 7.95
N ASP A 402 -15.31 -2.28 7.71
CA ASP A 402 -15.96 -3.59 7.75
C ASP A 402 -16.50 -3.92 9.15
N GLU A 403 -15.73 -3.62 10.18
CA GLU A 403 -16.15 -3.79 11.57
C GLU A 403 -17.28 -2.82 11.92
N LEU A 404 -17.24 -1.57 11.48
CA LEU A 404 -18.33 -0.63 11.66
C LEU A 404 -19.64 -1.12 11.00
N LEU A 405 -19.56 -1.65 9.77
CA LEU A 405 -20.70 -2.24 9.08
C LEU A 405 -21.29 -3.43 9.84
N ARG A 406 -20.44 -4.27 10.42
CA ARG A 406 -20.86 -5.38 11.25
C ARG A 406 -21.58 -4.88 12.52
N ASP A 407 -20.98 -3.92 13.23
CA ASP A 407 -21.50 -3.38 14.50
C ASP A 407 -22.86 -2.70 14.28
N LEU A 408 -23.03 -2.01 13.12
CA LEU A 408 -24.33 -1.47 12.68
C LEU A 408 -25.36 -2.59 12.40
N GLY A 409 -24.92 -3.65 11.71
CA GLY A 409 -25.75 -4.81 11.42
C GLY A 409 -26.21 -5.56 12.65
N ALA A 410 -25.34 -5.68 13.65
CA ALA A 410 -25.61 -6.27 14.97
C ALA A 410 -26.45 -5.35 15.88
N ASN A 411 -26.66 -4.08 15.51
CA ASN A 411 -27.32 -3.08 16.32
C ASN A 411 -26.62 -2.83 17.67
N ASP A 412 -25.30 -2.95 17.71
CA ASP A 412 -24.46 -2.76 18.89
C ASP A 412 -24.04 -1.28 19.02
N GLY A 413 -24.78 -0.51 19.83
CA GLY A 413 -24.52 0.92 20.05
C GLY A 413 -23.18 1.19 20.76
N ASP A 414 -22.73 0.28 21.64
CA ASP A 414 -21.45 0.44 22.37
C ASP A 414 -20.27 0.20 21.44
N ALA A 415 -20.32 -0.83 20.60
CA ALA A 415 -19.32 -1.08 19.58
C ALA A 415 -19.25 0.08 18.57
N ILE A 416 -20.38 0.59 18.11
CA ILE A 416 -20.42 1.77 17.20
C ILE A 416 -19.77 2.99 17.84
N ARG A 417 -20.00 3.24 19.15
CA ARG A 417 -19.35 4.35 19.86
C ARG A 417 -17.83 4.20 19.90
N LYS A 418 -17.31 2.99 20.10
CA LYS A 418 -15.87 2.73 20.04
C LYS A 418 -15.26 3.01 18.65
N ARG A 419 -16.03 2.78 17.57
CA ARG A 419 -15.57 3.07 16.21
C ARG A 419 -15.51 4.57 15.90
N LEU A 420 -16.15 5.43 16.66
CA LEU A 420 -16.10 6.89 16.43
C LEU A 420 -14.68 7.43 16.48
N ASP A 421 -13.90 7.03 17.46
CA ASP A 421 -12.51 7.48 17.62
C ASP A 421 -11.66 6.93 16.46
N GLU A 422 -11.82 5.65 16.08
CA GLU A 422 -11.12 5.03 14.96
C GLU A 422 -11.44 5.73 13.63
N VAL A 423 -12.72 6.03 13.36
CA VAL A 423 -13.13 6.80 12.16
C VAL A 423 -12.55 8.22 12.20
N GLY A 424 -12.48 8.84 13.37
CA GLY A 424 -11.82 10.12 13.57
C GLY A 424 -10.34 10.09 13.17
N ASP A 425 -9.61 9.09 13.65
CA ASP A 425 -8.20 8.88 13.31
C ASP A 425 -7.99 8.68 11.80
N LEU A 426 -8.90 7.95 11.13
CA LEU A 426 -8.84 7.78 9.67
C LEU A 426 -9.03 9.10 8.92
N VAL A 427 -9.94 9.98 9.38
CA VAL A 427 -10.12 11.33 8.83
C VAL A 427 -8.86 12.17 8.99
N ASP A 428 -8.24 12.12 10.18
CA ASP A 428 -7.03 12.86 10.48
C ASP A 428 -5.84 12.37 9.65
N ASN A 429 -5.66 11.07 9.53
CA ASN A 429 -4.61 10.47 8.69
C ASN A 429 -4.73 10.90 7.23
N ASN A 430 -5.96 10.90 6.69
CA ASN A 430 -6.20 11.38 5.33
C ASN A 430 -5.92 12.89 5.20
N SER A 431 -6.28 13.69 6.19
CA SER A 431 -6.01 15.12 6.22
C SER A 431 -4.51 15.43 6.24
N ILE A 432 -3.73 14.60 6.94
CA ILE A 432 -2.26 14.67 6.95
C ILE A 432 -1.72 14.35 5.54
N ALA A 433 -2.18 13.26 4.92
CA ALA A 433 -1.75 12.88 3.57
C ALA A 433 -2.08 13.96 2.53
N LEU A 434 -3.28 14.55 2.61
CA LEU A 434 -3.69 15.67 1.76
C LEU A 434 -2.80 16.90 1.96
N SER A 435 -2.46 17.22 3.22
CA SER A 435 -1.57 18.36 3.54
C SER A 435 -0.14 18.12 3.02
N GLU A 436 0.38 16.91 3.14
CA GLU A 436 1.67 16.53 2.56
C GLU A 436 1.68 16.69 1.03
N THR A 437 0.62 16.22 0.36
CA THR A 437 0.46 16.33 -1.11
C THR A 437 0.40 17.78 -1.54
N ALA A 438 -0.40 18.62 -0.85
CA ALA A 438 -0.47 20.05 -1.10
C ALA A 438 0.88 20.77 -0.88
N GLY A 439 1.62 20.39 0.18
CA GLY A 439 2.96 20.91 0.44
C GLY A 439 3.96 20.56 -0.66
N ARG A 440 3.88 19.34 -1.22
CA ARG A 440 4.69 18.91 -2.38
C ARG A 440 4.31 19.69 -3.63
N SER A 441 3.01 19.87 -3.91
CA SER A 441 2.51 20.65 -5.05
C SER A 441 2.99 22.11 -4.97
N ALA A 442 2.94 22.74 -3.80
CA ALA A 442 3.47 24.09 -3.59
C ALA A 442 5.00 24.17 -3.84
N THR A 443 5.74 23.13 -3.40
CA THR A 443 7.18 23.03 -3.64
C THR A 443 7.50 22.92 -5.12
N ILE A 444 6.74 22.11 -5.88
CA ILE A 444 6.88 21.97 -7.33
C ILE A 444 6.61 23.29 -8.03
N ALA A 445 5.51 23.98 -7.69
CA ALA A 445 5.18 25.28 -8.28
C ALA A 445 6.31 26.31 -8.04
N SER A 446 6.87 26.34 -6.83
CA SER A 446 8.02 27.20 -6.53
C SER A 446 9.27 26.82 -7.33
N GLN A 447 9.58 25.52 -7.43
CA GLN A 447 10.74 25.05 -8.19
C GLN A 447 10.60 25.32 -9.70
N LYS A 448 9.38 25.23 -10.21
CA LYS A 448 9.05 25.56 -11.61
C LYS A 448 9.31 27.01 -11.92
N MET A 449 8.87 27.95 -11.05
CA MET A 449 9.17 29.38 -11.20
C MET A 449 10.69 29.65 -11.23
N VAL A 450 11.45 29.04 -10.32
CA VAL A 450 12.92 29.18 -10.29
C VAL A 450 13.55 28.65 -11.59
N LEU A 451 13.05 27.54 -12.08
CA LEU A 451 13.55 26.92 -13.32
C LEU A 451 13.24 27.79 -14.55
N GLU A 452 12.02 28.34 -14.64
CA GLU A 452 11.60 29.25 -15.71
C GLU A 452 12.46 30.54 -15.73
N GLU A 453 12.67 31.14 -14.55
CA GLU A 453 13.56 32.30 -14.46
C GLU A 453 14.99 31.99 -14.86
N SER A 454 15.50 30.84 -14.43
CA SER A 454 16.85 30.37 -14.81
C SER A 454 16.94 30.12 -16.31
N GLN A 455 15.93 29.45 -16.92
CA GLN A 455 15.88 29.26 -18.38
C GLN A 455 15.83 30.58 -19.13
N LEU A 456 15.02 31.54 -18.68
CA LEU A 456 14.95 32.87 -19.28
C LEU A 456 16.33 33.55 -19.24
N ARG A 457 17.02 33.50 -18.11
CA ARG A 457 18.35 34.06 -17.95
C ARG A 457 19.37 33.41 -18.87
N LEU A 458 19.36 32.07 -18.99
CA LEU A 458 20.22 31.35 -19.93
C LEU A 458 19.93 31.68 -21.41
N ARG A 459 18.64 31.85 -21.75
CA ARG A 459 18.25 32.25 -23.11
C ARG A 459 18.71 33.68 -23.43
N VAL A 460 18.61 34.61 -22.50
CA VAL A 460 19.13 35.98 -22.64
C VAL A 460 20.66 35.96 -22.83
N MET A 461 21.39 35.17 -22.04
CA MET A 461 22.84 35.00 -22.23
C MET A 461 23.17 34.39 -23.60
N LEU A 462 22.42 33.34 -23.98
CA LEU A 462 22.60 32.70 -25.31
C LEU A 462 22.34 33.70 -26.45
N SER A 463 21.27 34.49 -26.36
CA SER A 463 20.94 35.54 -27.32
C SER A 463 22.07 36.57 -27.42
N GLY A 464 22.63 37.02 -26.28
CA GLY A 464 23.78 37.95 -26.27
C GLY A 464 25.05 37.41 -26.94
N GLU A 465 25.27 36.08 -26.87
CA GLU A 465 26.44 35.45 -27.52
C GLU A 465 26.19 35.00 -28.98
N LYS A 466 24.95 34.67 -29.32
CA LYS A 466 24.60 34.09 -30.62
C LYS A 466 24.01 35.09 -31.59
N ASP A 467 23.08 35.93 -31.13
CA ASP A 467 22.26 36.73 -32.02
C ASP A 467 23.03 37.98 -32.54
N ILE A 468 22.80 38.33 -33.80
CA ILE A 468 23.43 39.48 -34.42
C ILE A 468 22.66 40.76 -34.13
N ASP A 469 23.42 41.85 -33.85
CA ASP A 469 22.81 43.19 -33.88
C ASP A 469 22.67 43.63 -35.34
N TYR A 470 21.43 43.56 -35.82
CA TYR A 470 21.11 43.91 -37.23
C TYR A 470 21.52 45.34 -37.61
N SER A 471 21.41 46.31 -36.68
CA SER A 471 21.76 47.71 -36.95
C SER A 471 23.26 47.86 -37.18
N VAL A 472 24.05 47.23 -36.32
CA VAL A 472 25.52 47.23 -36.46
C VAL A 472 25.94 46.44 -37.69
N ALA A 473 25.38 45.25 -37.91
CA ALA A 473 25.75 44.37 -39.02
C ALA A 473 25.43 44.98 -40.41
N VAL A 474 24.27 45.62 -40.56
CA VAL A 474 23.90 46.30 -41.82
C VAL A 474 24.82 47.50 -42.05
N THR A 475 25.16 48.24 -41.00
CA THR A 475 26.12 49.37 -41.12
C THR A 475 27.52 48.89 -41.53
N GLU A 476 28.00 47.79 -40.90
CA GLU A 476 29.27 47.19 -41.27
C GLU A 476 29.23 46.60 -42.69
N LEU A 477 28.17 45.92 -43.09
CA LEU A 477 28.01 45.41 -44.44
C LEU A 477 28.07 46.54 -45.48
N SER A 478 27.35 47.63 -45.23
CA SER A 478 27.37 48.80 -46.13
C SER A 478 28.75 49.42 -46.22
N LYS A 479 29.48 49.57 -45.16
CA LYS A 479 30.85 50.07 -45.08
C LYS A 479 31.81 49.15 -45.83
N GLU A 480 31.75 47.84 -45.60
CA GLU A 480 32.64 46.89 -46.24
C GLU A 480 32.32 46.70 -47.74
N ALA A 481 31.06 46.80 -48.14
CA ALA A 481 30.64 46.82 -49.51
C ALA A 481 31.17 48.07 -50.27
N MET A 482 31.06 49.26 -49.67
CA MET A 482 31.65 50.52 -50.25
C MET A 482 33.17 50.44 -50.33
N ALA A 483 33.82 49.83 -49.29
CA ALA A 483 35.28 49.64 -49.31
C ALA A 483 35.72 48.71 -50.45
N LEU A 484 34.95 47.62 -50.66
CA LEU A 484 35.17 46.67 -51.75
C LEU A 484 35.02 47.38 -53.13
N GLU A 485 33.97 48.17 -53.29
CA GLU A 485 33.73 48.95 -54.53
C GLU A 485 34.88 49.96 -54.81
N ALA A 486 35.33 50.69 -53.79
CA ALA A 486 36.45 51.60 -53.84
C ALA A 486 37.78 50.89 -54.21
N LEU A 487 38.03 49.71 -53.65
CA LEU A 487 39.16 48.86 -53.94
C LEU A 487 39.12 48.39 -55.42
N GLN A 488 37.98 47.98 -55.93
CA GLN A 488 37.75 47.52 -57.32
C GLN A 488 37.97 48.69 -58.28
N ALA A 489 37.41 49.88 -58.01
CA ALA A 489 37.59 51.08 -58.83
C ALA A 489 39.05 51.51 -58.83
N SER A 490 39.73 51.49 -57.66
CA SER A 490 41.16 51.82 -57.57
C SER A 490 42.05 50.84 -58.37
N PHE A 491 41.74 49.53 -58.22
CA PHE A 491 42.46 48.47 -58.98
C PHE A 491 42.28 48.63 -60.48
N ALA A 492 41.05 48.86 -60.96
CA ALA A 492 40.78 49.12 -62.39
C ALA A 492 41.53 50.32 -62.94
N LYS A 493 41.58 51.43 -62.18
CA LYS A 493 42.28 52.67 -62.58
C LYS A 493 43.80 52.47 -62.64
N ILE A 494 44.38 51.78 -61.67
CA ILE A 494 45.82 51.47 -61.66
C ILE A 494 46.18 50.46 -62.74
N SER A 495 45.34 49.45 -63.00
CA SER A 495 45.49 48.47 -64.06
C SER A 495 45.53 49.16 -65.46
N GLN A 496 44.64 50.13 -65.68
CA GLN A 496 44.65 50.93 -66.91
C GLN A 496 45.93 51.77 -67.08
N LEU A 497 46.40 52.44 -66.02
CA LEU A 497 47.63 53.23 -66.07
C LEU A 497 48.85 52.35 -66.35
N SER A 498 48.96 51.18 -65.77
CA SER A 498 50.03 50.22 -65.98
C SER A 498 50.05 49.65 -67.40
N LEU A 499 48.89 49.47 -68.05
CA LEU A 499 48.79 49.04 -69.45
C LEU A 499 49.25 50.10 -70.38
N PHE A 500 48.96 51.37 -70.10
CA PHE A 500 49.44 52.50 -70.92
C PHE A 500 50.94 52.73 -70.79
N ASP A 501 51.54 52.44 -69.62
CA ASP A 501 53.01 52.51 -69.44
C ASP A 501 53.75 51.31 -70.10
N TYR A 502 53.09 50.23 -70.40
CA TYR A 502 53.68 49.07 -71.09
C TYR A 502 53.65 49.19 -72.65
N ILE A 503 52.71 49.98 -73.19
CA ILE A 503 52.51 50.15 -74.63
C ILE A 503 53.32 51.37 -75.15
N ARG A 504 53.95 52.12 -74.29
CA ARG A 504 54.89 53.18 -74.62
C ARG A 504 56.34 52.66 -74.42
#